data_1f8a7e1ea8836c845900a3b78cb9fbd2
#
_entry.id   1f8a7e1ea8836c845900a3b78cb9fbd2
#
_cell.length_a   1.000
_cell.length_b   1.000
_cell.length_c   1.000
_cell.angle_alpha   90.00
_cell.angle_beta   90.00
_cell.angle_gamma   90.00
#
_symmetry.space_group_name_H-M   'P 1'
#
loop_
_entity.id
_entity.type
_entity.pdbx_description
1 polymer ?
#
loop_
_entity_poly.entity_id
_entity_poly.type
_entity_poly.pdbx_seq_one_letter_code
_entity_poly.pdbx_strand_id
1 'polypeptide(L)'
;MKDAKSPQSSSTFQGLTNAVSLFIEIRGIGLERACFARRAECGFLVSRSLLETAVLHSKEVRSGIRKAAKETCSEKSDISVTFQSVRTELPVTFIDLAKNERFTESLPTFDALQLKAELVRKRPKAYILPDTCRMQADKLRALGIEVEEIGKPFTATVEKYMVTGYKKATKEWEKIYPVTVSTRIIKEKKSFPAGCFMIRLSQKNANLAVTLLEPESVNGFVNFEVIHTEFGKELPIYRKN
;
A
#
# COMPACT_ATOMS: atom_id res chain seq x y z
N MET A 1 2.26 -15.35 -6.02
CA MET A 1 1.63 -14.04 -6.32
C MET A 1 1.11 -13.34 -5.05
N LYS A 2 1.93 -13.34 -3.97
CA LYS A 2 1.65 -12.54 -2.75
C LYS A 2 1.96 -11.06 -2.93
N ASP A 3 2.76 -10.71 -3.93
CA ASP A 3 3.39 -9.39 -4.06
C ASP A 3 2.55 -8.34 -4.78
N ALA A 4 1.57 -8.73 -5.57
CA ALA A 4 0.72 -7.79 -6.32
C ALA A 4 -0.19 -6.90 -5.43
N LYS A 5 -0.29 -7.20 -4.13
CA LYS A 5 -1.09 -6.46 -3.14
C LYS A 5 -0.24 -5.66 -2.15
N SER A 6 1.06 -5.88 -2.20
CA SER A 6 1.99 -5.27 -1.27
C SER A 6 2.38 -3.87 -1.76
N PRO A 7 2.39 -2.85 -0.87
CA PRO A 7 2.95 -1.54 -1.19
C PRO A 7 4.43 -1.57 -1.60
N GLN A 8 5.13 -2.67 -1.38
CA GLN A 8 6.48 -2.92 -1.89
C GLN A 8 6.51 -3.17 -3.40
N SER A 9 5.40 -3.65 -3.99
CA SER A 9 5.30 -3.72 -5.44
C SER A 9 5.25 -2.32 -6.03
N SER A 10 6.07 -2.05 -7.02
CA SER A 10 6.13 -0.74 -7.69
C SER A 10 4.74 -0.31 -8.22
N SER A 11 3.97 -1.23 -8.76
CA SER A 11 2.62 -0.94 -9.27
C SER A 11 1.65 -0.55 -8.16
N THR A 12 1.65 -1.26 -7.03
CA THR A 12 0.78 -0.93 -5.88
C THR A 12 1.19 0.39 -5.24
N PHE A 13 2.49 0.62 -5.03
CA PHE A 13 3.00 1.88 -4.49
C PHE A 13 2.60 3.06 -5.36
N GLN A 14 2.80 2.96 -6.67
CA GLN A 14 2.43 4.02 -7.61
C GLN A 14 0.92 4.27 -7.62
N GLY A 15 0.10 3.22 -7.55
CA GLY A 15 -1.36 3.34 -7.41
C GLY A 15 -1.77 4.09 -6.14
N LEU A 16 -1.12 3.84 -4.99
CA LEU A 16 -1.37 4.56 -3.73
C LEU A 16 -0.98 6.05 -3.80
N THR A 17 -0.12 6.43 -4.75
CA THR A 17 0.28 7.84 -5.00
C THR A 17 -0.46 8.49 -6.18
N ASN A 18 -1.54 7.86 -6.66
CA ASN A 18 -2.35 8.30 -7.80
C ASN A 18 -1.56 8.39 -9.12
N ALA A 19 -0.53 7.58 -9.30
CA ALA A 19 0.20 7.47 -10.56
C ALA A 19 -0.35 6.32 -11.41
N VAL A 20 -0.26 6.47 -12.73
CA VAL A 20 -0.48 5.36 -13.67
C VAL A 20 0.73 4.46 -13.61
N SER A 21 0.51 3.19 -13.30
CA SER A 21 1.57 2.20 -13.17
C SER A 21 1.24 0.93 -13.94
N LEU A 22 2.24 0.39 -14.59
CA LEU A 22 2.16 -0.85 -15.36
C LEU A 22 3.31 -1.76 -14.92
N PHE A 23 2.97 -3.00 -14.63
CA PHE A 23 3.94 -4.04 -14.32
C PHE A 23 4.05 -5.00 -15.51
N ILE A 24 5.25 -5.08 -16.08
CA ILE A 24 5.51 -5.87 -17.29
C ILE A 24 6.47 -6.98 -16.93
N GLU A 25 6.03 -8.21 -17.14
CA GLU A 25 6.88 -9.39 -17.01
C GLU A 25 7.14 -10.02 -18.37
N ILE A 26 8.42 -10.21 -18.69
CA ILE A 26 8.85 -10.93 -19.89
C ILE A 26 9.58 -12.19 -19.42
N ARG A 27 9.11 -13.36 -19.89
CA ARG A 27 9.69 -14.64 -19.50
C ARG A 27 11.21 -14.66 -19.70
N GLY A 28 11.95 -14.86 -18.63
CA GLY A 28 13.41 -14.91 -18.63
C GLY A 28 13.99 -16.06 -17.80
N ILE A 29 13.28 -16.50 -16.77
CA ILE A 29 13.71 -17.57 -15.88
C ILE A 29 13.81 -18.89 -16.65
N GLY A 30 14.96 -19.58 -16.48
CA GLY A 30 15.24 -20.86 -17.13
C GLY A 30 15.57 -20.77 -18.61
N LEU A 31 15.70 -19.57 -19.17
CA LEU A 31 16.06 -19.35 -20.58
C LEU A 31 17.52 -18.90 -20.76
N GLU A 32 18.21 -18.54 -19.68
CA GLU A 32 19.59 -17.98 -19.72
C GLU A 32 19.76 -16.95 -20.85
N ARG A 33 20.63 -17.24 -21.83
CA ARG A 33 20.80 -16.42 -23.03
C ARG A 33 19.83 -16.75 -24.16
N ALA A 34 19.06 -17.82 -24.03
CA ALA A 34 18.12 -18.20 -25.07
C ALA A 34 17.07 -17.11 -25.29
N CYS A 35 16.79 -16.82 -26.54
CA CYS A 35 15.82 -15.80 -26.94
C CYS A 35 16.10 -14.39 -26.39
N PHE A 36 17.35 -14.07 -26.03
CA PHE A 36 17.69 -12.77 -25.45
C PHE A 36 17.29 -11.60 -26.36
N ALA A 37 17.64 -11.66 -27.65
CA ALA A 37 17.28 -10.62 -28.61
C ALA A 37 15.75 -10.39 -28.65
N ARG A 38 14.97 -11.47 -28.76
CA ARG A 38 13.50 -11.39 -28.74
C ARG A 38 12.97 -10.77 -27.44
N ARG A 39 13.54 -11.15 -26.30
CA ARG A 39 13.12 -10.58 -24.99
C ARG A 39 13.41 -9.08 -24.89
N ALA A 40 14.61 -8.68 -25.36
CA ALA A 40 14.99 -7.27 -25.40
C ALA A 40 14.07 -6.48 -26.34
N GLU A 41 13.79 -7.01 -27.53
CA GLU A 41 12.86 -6.43 -28.50
C GLU A 41 11.45 -6.30 -27.93
N CYS A 42 10.90 -7.36 -27.31
CA CYS A 42 9.59 -7.28 -26.66
C CYS A 42 9.56 -6.18 -25.60
N GLY A 43 10.58 -6.08 -24.75
CA GLY A 43 10.69 -5.02 -23.75
C GLY A 43 10.73 -3.63 -24.38
N PHE A 44 11.49 -3.45 -25.44
CA PHE A 44 11.58 -2.20 -26.18
C PHE A 44 10.23 -1.83 -26.83
N LEU A 45 9.60 -2.76 -27.54
CA LEU A 45 8.33 -2.50 -28.23
C LEU A 45 7.20 -2.14 -27.25
N VAL A 46 7.10 -2.87 -26.12
CA VAL A 46 6.10 -2.57 -25.09
C VAL A 46 6.37 -1.18 -24.49
N SER A 47 7.62 -0.90 -24.11
CA SER A 47 7.98 0.41 -23.53
C SER A 47 7.71 1.55 -24.51
N ARG A 48 8.06 1.38 -25.76
CA ARG A 48 7.80 2.34 -26.85
C ARG A 48 6.30 2.57 -27.02
N SER A 49 5.49 1.51 -27.13
CA SER A 49 4.05 1.63 -27.27
C SER A 49 3.40 2.36 -26.10
N LEU A 50 3.86 2.11 -24.86
CA LEU A 50 3.38 2.82 -23.67
C LEU A 50 3.71 4.29 -23.70
N LEU A 51 4.93 4.66 -24.10
CA LEU A 51 5.33 6.07 -24.23
C LEU A 51 4.56 6.79 -25.34
N GLU A 52 4.42 6.17 -26.51
CA GLU A 52 3.63 6.72 -27.62
C GLU A 52 2.17 6.95 -27.21
N THR A 53 1.55 5.97 -26.53
CA THR A 53 0.19 6.07 -25.99
C THR A 53 0.08 7.20 -24.96
N ALA A 54 1.04 7.27 -24.03
CA ALA A 54 1.04 8.32 -23.00
C ALA A 54 1.20 9.74 -23.60
N VAL A 55 1.96 9.88 -24.68
CA VAL A 55 2.08 11.17 -25.40
C VAL A 55 0.78 11.49 -26.13
N LEU A 56 0.24 10.55 -26.88
CA LEU A 56 -1.00 10.71 -27.65
C LEU A 56 -2.18 11.10 -26.75
N HIS A 57 -2.31 10.43 -25.59
CA HIS A 57 -3.38 10.65 -24.61
C HIS A 57 -2.94 11.51 -23.41
N SER A 58 -1.91 12.34 -23.56
CA SER A 58 -1.31 13.08 -22.45
C SER A 58 -2.29 13.97 -21.66
N LYS A 59 -3.28 14.57 -22.34
CA LYS A 59 -4.32 15.39 -21.70
C LYS A 59 -5.24 14.55 -20.81
N GLU A 60 -5.66 13.39 -21.29
CA GLU A 60 -6.52 12.45 -20.60
C GLU A 60 -5.81 11.85 -19.38
N VAL A 61 -4.57 11.40 -19.55
CA VAL A 61 -3.73 10.87 -18.47
C VAL A 61 -3.54 11.91 -17.36
N ARG A 62 -3.15 13.15 -17.71
CA ARG A 62 -2.98 14.23 -16.74
C ARG A 62 -4.28 14.61 -16.05
N SER A 63 -5.40 14.61 -16.77
CA SER A 63 -6.73 14.86 -16.21
C SER A 63 -7.13 13.77 -15.24
N GLY A 64 -6.94 12.49 -15.60
CA GLY A 64 -7.22 11.33 -14.76
C GLY A 64 -6.41 11.36 -13.46
N ILE A 65 -5.09 11.60 -13.53
CA ILE A 65 -4.23 11.71 -12.34
C ILE A 65 -4.71 12.84 -11.42
N ARG A 66 -5.02 14.03 -11.97
CA ARG A 66 -5.52 15.15 -11.18
C ARG A 66 -6.88 14.85 -10.53
N LYS A 67 -7.78 14.18 -11.25
CA LYS A 67 -9.06 13.76 -10.73
C LYS A 67 -8.89 12.78 -9.57
N ALA A 68 -8.09 11.73 -9.76
CA ALA A 68 -7.80 10.74 -8.71
C ALA A 68 -7.17 11.38 -7.46
N ALA A 69 -6.22 12.29 -7.62
CA ALA A 69 -5.62 13.03 -6.51
C ALA A 69 -6.65 13.88 -5.76
N LYS A 70 -7.56 14.56 -6.48
CA LYS A 70 -8.63 15.34 -5.87
C LYS A 70 -9.64 14.47 -5.12
N GLU A 71 -10.01 13.34 -5.68
CA GLU A 71 -10.88 12.34 -5.05
C GLU A 71 -10.25 11.81 -3.75
N THR A 72 -8.95 11.45 -3.78
CA THR A 72 -8.21 11.00 -2.59
C THR A 72 -8.18 12.08 -1.51
N CYS A 73 -7.95 13.36 -1.86
CA CYS A 73 -7.97 14.47 -0.90
C CYS A 73 -9.33 14.68 -0.22
N SER A 74 -10.43 14.37 -0.91
CA SER A 74 -11.80 14.56 -0.42
C SER A 74 -12.45 13.29 0.11
N GLU A 75 -11.74 12.15 0.06
CA GLU A 75 -12.23 10.85 0.46
C GLU A 75 -12.63 10.80 1.94
N LYS A 76 -13.83 10.30 2.20
CA LYS A 76 -14.39 10.18 3.57
C LYS A 76 -14.87 8.78 3.90
N SER A 77 -14.84 7.85 2.92
CA SER A 77 -15.24 6.47 3.14
C SER A 77 -14.32 5.78 4.15
N ASP A 78 -14.83 4.73 4.74
CA ASP A 78 -14.09 3.89 5.65
C ASP A 78 -12.84 3.32 4.97
N ILE A 79 -11.80 3.09 5.75
CA ILE A 79 -10.53 2.52 5.28
C ILE A 79 -10.53 1.01 5.46
N SER A 80 -10.15 0.29 4.43
CA SER A 80 -9.88 -1.14 4.51
C SER A 80 -8.40 -1.33 4.87
N VAL A 81 -8.14 -1.83 6.08
CA VAL A 81 -6.79 -2.00 6.63
C VAL A 81 -6.18 -3.33 6.20
N THR A 82 -6.95 -4.41 6.30
CA THR A 82 -6.54 -5.73 5.83
C THR A 82 -7.54 -6.31 4.84
N PHE A 83 -7.04 -7.22 4.00
CA PHE A 83 -7.81 -7.82 2.92
C PHE A 83 -7.62 -9.32 2.88
N GLN A 84 -8.68 -10.02 2.55
CA GLN A 84 -8.68 -11.44 2.26
C GLN A 84 -8.80 -11.68 0.76
N SER A 85 -8.01 -12.62 0.24
CA SER A 85 -8.16 -13.10 -1.14
C SER A 85 -9.42 -13.93 -1.27
N VAL A 86 -10.18 -13.69 -2.31
CA VAL A 86 -11.37 -14.48 -2.64
C VAL A 86 -10.98 -15.53 -3.68
N ARG A 87 -11.37 -16.78 -3.42
CA ARG A 87 -11.23 -17.86 -4.43
C ARG A 87 -12.35 -17.68 -5.45
N THR A 88 -11.98 -17.68 -6.70
CA THR A 88 -12.89 -17.56 -7.84
C THR A 88 -12.58 -18.66 -8.87
N GLU A 89 -13.53 -18.96 -9.72
CA GLU A 89 -13.33 -19.80 -10.89
C GLU A 89 -13.15 -18.90 -12.11
N LEU A 90 -12.00 -19.02 -12.78
CA LEU A 90 -11.73 -18.25 -14.00
C LEU A 90 -11.54 -19.18 -15.18
N PRO A 91 -12.18 -18.91 -16.32
CA PRO A 91 -11.92 -19.63 -17.56
C PRO A 91 -10.52 -19.24 -18.08
N VAL A 92 -9.64 -20.23 -18.19
CA VAL A 92 -8.28 -20.05 -18.72
C VAL A 92 -8.16 -20.82 -20.01
N THR A 93 -7.73 -20.15 -21.08
CA THR A 93 -7.51 -20.76 -22.37
C THR A 93 -6.09 -21.26 -22.49
N PHE A 94 -5.94 -22.53 -22.80
CA PHE A 94 -4.70 -23.23 -23.03
C PHE A 94 -4.53 -23.59 -24.52
N ILE A 95 -3.31 -23.93 -24.86
CA ILE A 95 -2.96 -24.52 -26.17
C ILE A 95 -2.45 -25.94 -25.91
N ASP A 96 -3.12 -26.94 -26.46
CA ASP A 96 -2.62 -28.30 -26.53
C ASP A 96 -1.53 -28.35 -27.63
N LEU A 97 -0.28 -28.47 -27.19
CA LEU A 97 0.86 -28.48 -28.14
C LEU A 97 0.92 -29.75 -29.02
N ALA A 98 0.31 -30.86 -28.59
CA ALA A 98 0.29 -32.09 -29.35
C ALA A 98 -0.74 -32.04 -30.50
N LYS A 99 -1.88 -31.39 -30.22
CA LYS A 99 -2.98 -31.26 -31.20
C LYS A 99 -2.99 -29.91 -31.93
N ASN A 100 -2.21 -28.92 -31.40
CA ASN A 100 -2.22 -27.55 -31.89
C ASN A 100 -3.63 -26.90 -31.81
N GLU A 101 -4.39 -27.25 -30.78
CA GLU A 101 -5.75 -26.78 -30.56
C GLU A 101 -5.84 -25.94 -29.28
N ARG A 102 -6.80 -25.01 -29.24
CA ARG A 102 -7.13 -24.24 -28.03
C ARG A 102 -8.25 -24.95 -27.29
N PHE A 103 -8.11 -25.01 -25.97
CA PHE A 103 -9.17 -25.47 -25.08
C PHE A 103 -9.26 -24.52 -23.87
N THR A 104 -10.43 -24.44 -23.25
CA THR A 104 -10.67 -23.59 -22.10
C THR A 104 -11.13 -24.45 -20.94
N GLU A 105 -10.46 -24.28 -19.79
CA GLU A 105 -10.85 -24.90 -18.52
C GLU A 105 -11.11 -23.85 -17.45
N SER A 106 -12.09 -24.11 -16.60
CA SER A 106 -12.34 -23.29 -15.40
C SER A 106 -11.40 -23.73 -14.29
N LEU A 107 -10.54 -22.84 -13.86
CA LEU A 107 -9.56 -23.12 -12.81
C LEU A 107 -9.84 -22.33 -11.54
N PRO A 108 -9.68 -22.98 -10.37
CA PRO A 108 -9.75 -22.27 -9.09
C PRO A 108 -8.55 -21.33 -8.96
N THR A 109 -8.83 -20.04 -8.86
CA THR A 109 -7.81 -18.98 -8.80
C THR A 109 -8.09 -18.04 -7.65
N PHE A 110 -7.05 -17.29 -7.26
CA PHE A 110 -7.18 -16.13 -6.38
C PHE A 110 -6.93 -14.88 -7.22
N ASP A 111 -8.01 -14.22 -7.62
CA ASP A 111 -7.91 -12.98 -8.38
C ASP A 111 -7.41 -11.85 -7.46
N ALA A 112 -6.28 -11.24 -7.82
CA ALA A 112 -5.69 -10.13 -7.07
C ALA A 112 -6.54 -8.86 -7.12
N LEU A 113 -7.44 -8.74 -8.10
CA LEU A 113 -8.37 -7.63 -8.23
C LEU A 113 -9.66 -7.82 -7.42
N GLN A 114 -9.94 -9.04 -6.97
CA GLN A 114 -11.11 -9.37 -6.16
C GLN A 114 -10.70 -9.61 -4.72
N LEU A 115 -10.64 -8.53 -3.94
CA LEU A 115 -10.30 -8.56 -2.53
C LEU A 115 -11.53 -8.28 -1.69
N LYS A 116 -11.70 -9.06 -0.62
CA LYS A 116 -12.69 -8.75 0.42
C LYS A 116 -11.98 -8.05 1.57
N ALA A 117 -12.49 -6.88 1.95
CA ALA A 117 -12.01 -6.20 3.15
C ALA A 117 -12.31 -7.08 4.40
N GLU A 118 -11.32 -7.22 5.27
CA GLU A 118 -11.42 -8.02 6.50
C GLU A 118 -11.48 -7.09 7.72
N LEU A 119 -10.51 -6.17 7.86
CA LEU A 119 -10.53 -5.14 8.89
C LEU A 119 -10.85 -3.80 8.25
N VAL A 120 -11.96 -3.21 8.67
CA VAL A 120 -12.42 -1.90 8.21
C VAL A 120 -12.48 -0.94 9.39
N ARG A 121 -12.04 0.30 9.19
CA ARG A 121 -12.07 1.38 10.18
C ARG A 121 -12.61 2.66 9.57
N LYS A 122 -13.26 3.50 10.38
CA LYS A 122 -13.60 4.86 9.97
C LYS A 122 -12.33 5.61 9.58
N ARG A 123 -12.39 6.38 8.49
CA ARG A 123 -11.25 7.22 8.07
C ARG A 123 -11.06 8.36 9.07
N PRO A 124 -9.89 8.53 9.71
CA PRO A 124 -9.63 9.70 10.54
C PRO A 124 -9.36 10.92 9.67
N LYS A 125 -9.50 12.12 10.23
CA LYS A 125 -9.08 13.36 9.54
C LYS A 125 -7.57 13.50 9.45
N ALA A 126 -6.87 12.99 10.47
CA ALA A 126 -5.41 13.02 10.53
C ALA A 126 -4.88 11.92 11.45
N TYR A 127 -3.60 11.60 11.27
CA TYR A 127 -2.79 10.91 12.28
C TYR A 127 -1.88 11.91 12.98
N ILE A 128 -1.55 11.62 14.24
CA ILE A 128 -0.59 12.38 15.03
C ILE A 128 0.49 11.41 15.51
N LEU A 129 1.74 11.79 15.28
CA LEU A 129 2.89 11.10 15.85
C LEU A 129 3.55 12.03 16.89
N PRO A 130 4.02 11.50 18.04
CA PRO A 130 4.77 12.29 19.01
C PRO A 130 6.09 12.82 18.42
N ASP A 131 6.68 13.79 19.06
CA ASP A 131 7.98 14.38 18.75
C ASP A 131 9.12 13.35 18.71
N THR A 132 9.03 12.29 19.51
CA THR A 132 9.95 11.14 19.52
C THR A 132 9.94 10.34 18.21
N CYS A 133 8.93 10.52 17.37
CA CYS A 133 8.78 9.81 16.08
C CYS A 133 9.34 10.60 14.87
N ARG A 134 10.40 11.40 15.07
CA ARG A 134 11.02 12.20 14.00
C ARG A 134 11.48 11.34 12.83
N MET A 135 12.17 10.23 13.08
CA MET A 135 12.63 9.32 12.02
C MET A 135 11.45 8.78 11.17
N GLN A 136 10.33 8.45 11.81
CA GLN A 136 9.12 8.00 11.12
C GLN A 136 8.50 9.13 10.28
N ALA A 137 8.46 10.33 10.84
CA ALA A 137 7.97 11.52 10.13
C ALA A 137 8.83 11.83 8.89
N ASP A 138 10.15 11.72 9.00
CA ASP A 138 11.06 11.96 7.88
C ASP A 138 10.95 10.86 6.80
N LYS A 139 10.72 9.60 7.19
CA LYS A 139 10.40 8.53 6.23
C LYS A 139 9.10 8.82 5.48
N LEU A 140 8.05 9.30 6.16
CA LEU A 140 6.79 9.69 5.50
C LEU A 140 7.02 10.83 4.50
N ARG A 141 7.81 11.84 4.87
CA ARG A 141 8.19 12.95 3.95
C ARG A 141 8.96 12.45 2.73
N ALA A 142 9.93 11.55 2.93
CA ALA A 142 10.71 10.94 1.85
C ALA A 142 9.82 10.16 0.85
N LEU A 143 8.69 9.62 1.31
CA LEU A 143 7.68 8.94 0.49
C LEU A 143 6.66 9.92 -0.13
N GLY A 144 6.87 11.23 0.02
CA GLY A 144 6.02 12.27 -0.54
C GLY A 144 4.74 12.54 0.23
N ILE A 145 4.62 12.08 1.47
CA ILE A 145 3.50 12.38 2.35
C ILE A 145 3.74 13.73 3.04
N GLU A 146 2.72 14.58 3.04
CA GLU A 146 2.77 15.87 3.73
C GLU A 146 2.67 15.67 5.24
N VAL A 147 3.70 16.11 5.97
CA VAL A 147 3.82 16.00 7.42
C VAL A 147 4.08 17.39 8.01
N GLU A 148 3.11 17.89 8.74
CA GLU A 148 3.17 19.17 9.45
C GLU A 148 3.81 18.97 10.84
N GLU A 149 4.85 19.71 11.17
CA GLU A 149 5.39 19.77 12.54
C GLU A 149 4.68 20.87 13.34
N ILE A 150 4.05 20.49 14.43
CA ILE A 150 3.23 21.41 15.23
C ILE A 150 4.12 22.16 16.22
N GLY A 151 4.28 23.45 15.99
CA GLY A 151 5.18 24.32 16.79
C GLY A 151 4.66 24.73 18.16
N LYS A 152 3.41 24.40 18.51
CA LYS A 152 2.81 24.77 19.81
C LYS A 152 2.12 23.58 20.46
N PRO A 153 2.15 23.47 21.79
CA PRO A 153 1.39 22.45 22.50
C PRO A 153 -0.12 22.56 22.21
N PHE A 154 -0.80 21.42 22.13
CA PHE A 154 -2.25 21.38 21.94
C PHE A 154 -2.87 20.16 22.62
N THR A 155 -4.17 20.21 22.83
CA THR A 155 -4.94 19.08 23.36
C THR A 155 -6.00 18.68 22.33
N ALA A 156 -6.15 17.38 22.12
CA ALA A 156 -7.15 16.83 21.19
C ALA A 156 -7.80 15.57 21.75
N THR A 157 -9.04 15.32 21.34
CA THR A 157 -9.65 14.00 21.49
C THR A 157 -9.13 13.12 20.34
N VAL A 158 -8.52 12.03 20.70
CA VAL A 158 -7.89 11.09 19.77
C VAL A 158 -8.30 9.66 20.08
N GLU A 159 -8.05 8.79 19.11
CA GLU A 159 -8.10 7.36 19.28
C GLU A 159 -6.68 6.81 19.26
N LYS A 160 -6.30 6.07 20.30
CA LYS A 160 -5.01 5.38 20.42
C LYS A 160 -5.14 3.89 20.15
N TYR A 161 -4.06 3.27 19.77
CA TYR A 161 -3.97 1.84 19.58
C TYR A 161 -3.27 1.16 20.75
N MET A 162 -3.95 0.17 21.34
CA MET A 162 -3.36 -0.76 22.31
C MET A 162 -3.17 -2.11 21.66
N VAL A 163 -1.96 -2.63 21.66
CA VAL A 163 -1.63 -3.93 21.06
C VAL A 163 -2.23 -5.04 21.90
N THR A 164 -3.14 -5.82 21.32
CA THR A 164 -3.85 -6.95 21.96
C THR A 164 -3.44 -8.31 21.39
N GLY A 165 -2.68 -8.30 20.32
CA GLY A 165 -2.06 -9.49 19.72
C GLY A 165 -0.73 -9.11 19.08
N TYR A 166 0.26 -9.98 19.21
CA TYR A 166 1.60 -9.76 18.65
C TYR A 166 2.17 -11.08 18.16
N LYS A 167 2.63 -11.11 16.93
CA LYS A 167 3.30 -12.26 16.34
C LYS A 167 4.44 -11.77 15.44
N LYS A 168 5.67 -12.20 15.74
CA LYS A 168 6.83 -11.98 14.90
C LYS A 168 7.01 -13.18 13.95
N ALA A 169 7.32 -12.91 12.68
CA ALA A 169 7.58 -13.96 11.71
C ALA A 169 8.82 -14.78 12.11
N THR A 170 8.80 -16.07 11.78
CA THR A 170 9.94 -16.98 12.00
C THR A 170 10.91 -17.01 10.83
N LYS A 171 10.50 -16.45 9.68
CA LYS A 171 11.32 -16.33 8.48
C LYS A 171 11.62 -14.87 8.21
N GLU A 172 12.86 -14.61 7.86
CA GLU A 172 13.31 -13.30 7.41
C GLU A 172 12.67 -12.93 6.07
N TRP A 173 12.27 -11.68 5.94
CA TRP A 173 11.81 -11.08 4.71
C TRP A 173 12.44 -9.69 4.57
N GLU A 174 13.15 -9.42 3.48
CA GLU A 174 13.80 -8.13 3.23
C GLU A 174 14.70 -7.66 4.39
N LYS A 175 15.46 -8.58 4.98
CA LYS A 175 16.36 -8.38 6.13
C LYS A 175 15.67 -8.00 7.45
N ILE A 176 14.37 -8.23 7.54
CA ILE A 176 13.59 -8.06 8.77
C ILE A 176 12.76 -9.31 9.05
N TYR A 177 12.25 -9.42 10.27
CA TYR A 177 11.24 -10.40 10.66
C TYR A 177 9.91 -9.68 10.82
N PRO A 178 9.02 -9.66 9.82
CA PRO A 178 7.79 -8.91 9.88
C PRO A 178 6.94 -9.22 11.11
N VAL A 179 6.34 -8.18 11.67
CA VAL A 179 5.47 -8.27 12.85
C VAL A 179 4.02 -8.12 12.40
N THR A 180 3.17 -9.00 12.90
CA THR A 180 1.72 -8.89 12.77
C THR A 180 1.13 -8.57 14.14
N VAL A 181 0.29 -7.55 14.20
CA VAL A 181 -0.38 -7.14 15.42
C VAL A 181 -1.90 -7.18 15.27
N SER A 182 -2.59 -7.27 16.39
CA SER A 182 -4.00 -6.89 16.53
C SER A 182 -4.08 -5.77 17.53
N THR A 183 -4.95 -4.79 17.31
CA THR A 183 -5.07 -3.66 18.22
C THR A 183 -6.50 -3.41 18.64
N ARG A 184 -6.66 -2.81 19.83
CA ARG A 184 -7.89 -2.23 20.32
C ARG A 184 -7.76 -0.71 20.28
N ILE A 185 -8.77 -0.05 19.72
CA ILE A 185 -8.86 1.42 19.69
C ILE A 185 -9.50 1.91 20.97
N ILE A 186 -8.89 2.90 21.60
CA ILE A 186 -9.37 3.55 22.83
C ILE A 186 -9.42 5.05 22.58
N LYS A 187 -10.59 5.65 22.82
CA LYS A 187 -10.77 7.10 22.70
C LYS A 187 -10.35 7.79 23.99
N GLU A 188 -9.52 8.82 23.89
CA GLU A 188 -9.08 9.63 25.04
C GLU A 188 -8.88 11.09 24.66
N LYS A 189 -8.85 11.96 25.66
CA LYS A 189 -8.38 13.35 25.52
C LYS A 189 -6.90 13.39 25.91
N LYS A 190 -6.04 13.78 24.96
CA LYS A 190 -4.58 13.74 25.11
C LYS A 190 -3.97 15.10 24.79
N SER A 191 -3.00 15.51 25.60
CA SER A 191 -2.17 16.69 25.35
C SER A 191 -0.89 16.28 24.63
N PHE A 192 -0.53 17.05 23.63
CA PHE A 192 0.64 16.86 22.80
C PHE A 192 1.58 18.06 22.97
N PRO A 193 2.87 17.86 23.22
CA PRO A 193 3.85 18.94 23.27
C PRO A 193 4.07 19.54 21.87
N ALA A 194 4.80 20.65 21.81
CA ALA A 194 5.36 21.15 20.55
C ALA A 194 6.33 20.12 19.96
N GLY A 195 6.46 20.10 18.64
CA GLY A 195 7.33 19.15 17.91
C GLY A 195 6.63 17.86 17.48
N CYS A 196 5.36 17.65 17.83
CA CYS A 196 4.56 16.54 17.31
C CYS A 196 4.30 16.71 15.80
N PHE A 197 4.06 15.59 15.12
CA PHE A 197 3.83 15.56 13.68
C PHE A 197 2.38 15.24 13.37
N MET A 198 1.75 16.05 12.52
CA MET A 198 0.38 15.84 12.06
C MET A 198 0.37 15.47 10.57
N ILE A 199 -0.27 14.37 10.24
CA ILE A 199 -0.44 13.82 8.89
C ILE A 199 -1.92 13.90 8.54
N ARG A 200 -2.33 14.97 7.84
CA ARG A 200 -3.73 15.15 7.42
C ARG A 200 -4.04 14.23 6.26
N LEU A 201 -5.24 13.64 6.24
CA LEU A 201 -5.67 12.78 5.14
C LEU A 201 -6.36 13.55 4.00
N SER A 202 -6.40 14.89 4.06
CA SER A 202 -6.79 15.76 2.96
C SER A 202 -5.61 16.07 2.02
N GLN A 203 -4.84 15.06 1.65
CA GLN A 203 -3.68 15.16 0.77
C GLN A 203 -3.69 14.06 -0.29
N LYS A 204 -3.00 14.27 -1.40
CA LYS A 204 -2.95 13.32 -2.53
C LYS A 204 -2.41 11.92 -2.15
N ASN A 205 -1.50 11.85 -1.19
CA ASN A 205 -0.88 10.59 -0.74
C ASN A 205 -1.53 10.03 0.53
N ALA A 206 -2.79 10.39 0.82
CA ALA A 206 -3.52 9.96 2.01
C ALA A 206 -3.64 8.43 2.11
N ASN A 207 -3.86 7.73 1.01
CA ASN A 207 -3.99 6.27 1.01
C ASN A 207 -2.65 5.59 1.35
N LEU A 208 -1.53 6.13 0.89
CA LEU A 208 -0.20 5.67 1.30
C LEU A 208 0.03 5.93 2.80
N ALA A 209 -0.34 7.11 3.31
CA ALA A 209 -0.24 7.42 4.74
C ALA A 209 -1.05 6.43 5.60
N VAL A 210 -2.28 6.10 5.19
CA VAL A 210 -3.11 5.07 5.84
C VAL A 210 -2.40 3.73 5.86
N THR A 211 -1.90 3.27 4.71
CA THR A 211 -1.20 1.99 4.59
C THR A 211 0.02 1.89 5.50
N LEU A 212 0.76 2.99 5.68
CA LEU A 212 1.96 3.01 6.52
C LEU A 212 1.66 3.14 8.00
N LEU A 213 0.56 3.81 8.38
CA LEU A 213 0.27 4.18 9.77
C LEU A 213 -0.81 3.31 10.44
N GLU A 214 -1.63 2.57 9.68
CA GLU A 214 -2.53 1.59 10.30
C GLU A 214 -1.73 0.37 10.77
N PRO A 215 -1.78 0.01 12.06
CA PRO A 215 -0.86 -0.97 12.64
C PRO A 215 -0.94 -2.37 12.04
N GLU A 216 -2.13 -2.82 11.64
CA GLU A 216 -2.34 -4.14 11.06
C GLU A 216 -2.11 -4.18 9.55
N SER A 217 -1.82 -3.04 8.94
CA SER A 217 -1.55 -2.98 7.50
C SER A 217 -0.29 -3.76 7.14
N VAL A 218 -0.40 -4.57 6.09
CA VAL A 218 0.73 -5.30 5.52
C VAL A 218 1.72 -4.29 4.95
N ASN A 219 3.00 -4.44 5.29
CA ASN A 219 4.10 -3.53 4.92
C ASN A 219 3.97 -2.10 5.47
N GLY A 220 3.15 -1.91 6.51
CA GLY A 220 3.12 -0.69 7.30
C GLY A 220 4.32 -0.56 8.24
N PHE A 221 4.43 0.58 8.92
CA PHE A 221 5.54 0.88 9.82
C PHE A 221 5.65 -0.07 11.00
N VAL A 222 4.54 -0.59 11.52
CA VAL A 222 4.55 -1.60 12.58
C VAL A 222 4.98 -2.96 12.02
N ASN A 223 4.44 -3.36 10.88
CA ASN A 223 4.77 -4.64 10.26
C ASN A 223 6.26 -4.75 9.92
N PHE A 224 6.89 -3.66 9.47
CA PHE A 224 8.32 -3.58 9.13
C PHE A 224 9.22 -3.10 10.28
N GLU A 225 8.71 -3.12 11.51
CA GLU A 225 9.46 -2.70 12.70
C GLU A 225 10.09 -1.29 12.61
N VAL A 226 9.56 -0.41 11.73
CA VAL A 226 9.90 1.02 11.74
C VAL A 226 9.31 1.70 12.99
N ILE A 227 8.18 1.19 13.46
CA ILE A 227 7.63 1.45 14.79
C ILE A 227 7.66 0.14 15.56
N HIS A 228 8.57 0.04 16.51
CA HIS A 228 8.68 -1.15 17.37
C HIS A 228 7.54 -1.20 18.37
N THR A 229 7.05 -2.40 18.64
CA THR A 229 6.01 -2.63 19.63
C THR A 229 6.08 -4.03 20.22
N GLU A 230 5.24 -4.28 21.22
CA GLU A 230 5.08 -5.56 21.90
C GLU A 230 3.63 -5.72 22.36
N PHE A 231 3.25 -6.92 22.78
CA PHE A 231 1.95 -7.18 23.39
C PHE A 231 1.71 -6.25 24.60
N GLY A 232 0.52 -5.67 24.68
CA GLY A 232 0.10 -4.79 25.78
C GLY A 232 0.62 -3.36 25.70
N LYS A 233 1.40 -2.98 24.69
CA LYS A 233 1.93 -1.63 24.52
C LYS A 233 0.97 -0.70 23.77
N GLU A 234 1.01 0.59 24.12
CA GLU A 234 0.42 1.67 23.34
C GLU A 234 1.32 2.01 22.17
N LEU A 235 0.74 2.14 20.98
CA LEU A 235 1.48 2.58 19.78
C LEU A 235 1.57 4.11 19.75
N PRO A 236 2.70 4.67 19.28
CA PRO A 236 2.89 6.11 19.14
C PRO A 236 2.20 6.66 17.87
N ILE A 237 0.99 6.20 17.61
CA ILE A 237 0.16 6.62 16.48
C ILE A 237 -1.23 6.94 17.04
N TYR A 238 -1.68 8.16 16.81
CA TYR A 238 -2.99 8.61 17.28
C TYR A 238 -3.85 9.06 16.11
N ARG A 239 -5.10 8.60 16.09
CA ARG A 239 -6.10 8.98 15.07
C ARG A 239 -6.89 10.19 15.59
N LYS A 240 -6.95 11.26 14.80
CA LYS A 240 -7.77 12.43 15.06
C LYS A 240 -8.97 12.43 14.12
N ASN A 241 -10.16 12.30 14.66
CA ASN A 241 -11.44 12.28 13.92
C ASN A 241 -12.02 13.68 13.77
#